data_31c4f32814e26e53166eb2495f9348f9
#
_entry.id   31c4f32814e26e53166eb2495f9348f9
#
_cell.length_a   1.000
_cell.length_b   1.000
_cell.length_c   1.000
_cell.angle_alpha   90.00
_cell.angle_beta   90.00
_cell.angle_gamma   90.00
#
_symmetry.space_group_name_H-M   'P 1'
#
loop_
_entity.id
_entity.type
_entity.pdbx_description
1 polymer ?
#
loop_
_entity_poly.entity_id
_entity_poly.type
_entity_poly.pdbx_seq_one_letter_code
_entity_poly.pdbx_strand_id
1 'polypeptide(L)'
;FMTEKMKKTIYLSGPIMDEFHGAAREWRDAAKKLLSDEFRLLDPMRRQFVDRQVDSANEIVEFDLQDVRDADIILVNYNKPSIGTSMEVFYAAYCKGKFVVTFSPFPFEECSPWIVKFSTKILPSLEDACRYIRNNFGPSCAD
;
A
#
# COMPACT_ATOMS: atom_id res chain seq x y z
N PHE A 1 -21.85 11.18 1.26
CA PHE A 1 -21.57 11.38 -0.15
C PHE A 1 -20.35 12.29 -0.33
N MET A 2 -19.30 11.78 -0.96
CA MET A 2 -18.04 12.50 -1.16
C MET A 2 -17.75 12.67 -2.64
N THR A 3 -17.23 13.83 -3.00
CA THR A 3 -16.65 14.01 -4.33
C THR A 3 -15.23 13.40 -4.33
N GLU A 4 -14.71 13.09 -5.52
CA GLU A 4 -13.35 12.60 -5.66
C GLU A 4 -12.32 13.55 -5.06
N LYS A 5 -12.56 14.86 -5.16
CA LYS A 5 -11.68 15.90 -4.65
C LYS A 5 -11.49 15.83 -3.13
N MET A 6 -12.49 15.32 -2.42
CA MET A 6 -12.50 15.28 -0.96
C MET A 6 -11.88 14.00 -0.42
N LYS A 7 -11.67 13.01 -1.27
CA LYS A 7 -11.12 11.72 -0.85
C LYS A 7 -9.61 11.77 -0.74
N LYS A 8 -9.08 11.19 0.34
CA LYS A 8 -7.65 10.93 0.44
C LYS A 8 -7.28 9.77 -0.47
N THR A 9 -6.03 9.74 -0.88
CA THR A 9 -5.51 8.74 -1.82
C THR A 9 -4.66 7.71 -1.10
N ILE A 10 -4.89 6.43 -1.39
CA ILE A 10 -4.15 5.30 -0.84
C ILE A 10 -3.45 4.56 -1.96
N TYR A 11 -2.13 4.34 -1.80
CA TYR A 11 -1.37 3.50 -2.70
C TYR A 11 -1.29 2.09 -2.13
N LEU A 12 -1.52 1.09 -2.98
CA LEU A 12 -1.57 -0.33 -2.58
C LEU A 12 -0.21 -0.98 -2.86
N SER A 13 0.65 -1.03 -1.86
CA SER A 13 2.01 -1.55 -1.95
C SER A 13 2.09 -2.99 -1.47
N GLY A 14 2.77 -3.84 -2.22
CA GLY A 14 2.95 -5.24 -1.84
C GLY A 14 3.64 -6.02 -2.95
N PRO A 15 4.08 -7.25 -2.66
CA PRO A 15 4.78 -8.07 -3.64
C PRO A 15 3.93 -8.31 -4.88
N ILE A 16 4.57 -8.23 -6.04
CA ILE A 16 3.97 -8.54 -7.33
C ILE A 16 4.76 -9.67 -7.98
N MET A 17 6.08 -9.50 -8.06
CA MET A 17 6.97 -10.50 -8.59
C MET A 17 7.00 -11.72 -7.66
N ASP A 18 6.99 -12.91 -8.22
CA ASP A 18 7.02 -14.18 -7.47
C ASP A 18 5.78 -14.43 -6.60
N GLU A 19 4.71 -13.65 -6.80
CA GLU A 19 3.48 -13.94 -6.13
C GLU A 19 2.76 -15.12 -6.79
N PHE A 20 2.11 -15.93 -5.95
CA PHE A 20 1.32 -17.05 -6.42
C PHE A 20 0.11 -16.54 -7.21
N HIS A 21 -0.35 -17.34 -8.19
CA HIS A 21 -1.42 -16.99 -9.13
C HIS A 21 -2.50 -16.08 -8.54
N GLY A 22 -2.55 -14.86 -9.04
CA GLY A 22 -3.61 -13.92 -8.69
C GLY A 22 -3.54 -13.33 -7.29
N ALA A 23 -2.66 -13.83 -6.42
CA ALA A 23 -2.60 -13.36 -5.03
C ALA A 23 -2.34 -11.86 -4.92
N ALA A 24 -1.44 -11.35 -5.76
CA ALA A 24 -1.11 -9.93 -5.76
C ALA A 24 -2.31 -9.07 -6.15
N ARG A 25 -3.14 -9.56 -7.04
CA ARG A 25 -4.34 -8.86 -7.51
C ARG A 25 -5.49 -9.01 -6.52
N GLU A 26 -5.62 -10.18 -5.94
CA GLU A 26 -6.75 -10.54 -5.08
C GLU A 26 -6.86 -9.63 -3.85
N TRP A 27 -5.76 -9.43 -3.12
CA TRP A 27 -5.82 -8.58 -1.93
C TRP A 27 -6.07 -7.10 -2.30
N ARG A 28 -5.55 -6.67 -3.45
CA ARG A 28 -5.77 -5.30 -3.91
C ARG A 28 -7.23 -5.07 -4.29
N ASP A 29 -7.85 -6.05 -4.94
CA ASP A 29 -9.27 -5.97 -5.25
C ASP A 29 -10.12 -5.95 -3.98
N ALA A 30 -9.75 -6.76 -2.99
CA ALA A 30 -10.43 -6.75 -1.70
C ALA A 30 -10.30 -5.39 -1.00
N ALA A 31 -9.11 -4.79 -1.03
CA ALA A 31 -8.89 -3.46 -0.46
C ALA A 31 -9.76 -2.41 -1.14
N LYS A 32 -9.87 -2.47 -2.47
CA LYS A 32 -10.72 -1.54 -3.22
C LYS A 32 -12.19 -1.66 -2.80
N LYS A 33 -12.68 -2.89 -2.61
CA LYS A 33 -14.06 -3.10 -2.16
C LYS A 33 -14.30 -2.50 -0.77
N LEU A 34 -13.31 -2.58 0.10
CA LEU A 34 -13.43 -2.10 1.47
C LEU A 34 -13.29 -0.59 1.60
N LEU A 35 -12.57 0.07 0.68
CA LEU A 35 -12.14 1.45 0.88
C LEU A 35 -12.60 2.44 -0.19
N SER A 36 -13.03 1.99 -1.37
CA SER A 36 -13.23 2.90 -2.50
C SER A 36 -14.40 3.88 -2.33
N ASP A 37 -15.32 3.63 -1.40
CA ASP A 37 -16.41 4.57 -1.13
C ASP A 37 -15.91 5.85 -0.44
N GLU A 38 -14.81 5.75 0.34
CA GLU A 38 -14.26 6.89 1.10
C GLU A 38 -12.88 7.33 0.63
N PHE A 39 -12.18 6.51 -0.15
CA PHE A 39 -10.79 6.78 -0.55
C PHE A 39 -10.58 6.53 -2.04
N ARG A 40 -9.61 7.24 -2.59
CA ARG A 40 -9.15 6.96 -3.95
C ARG A 40 -7.99 5.98 -3.87
N LEU A 41 -8.05 4.90 -4.63
CA LEU A 41 -7.06 3.82 -4.55
C LEU A 41 -6.16 3.85 -5.79
N LEU A 42 -4.85 3.81 -5.58
CA LEU A 42 -3.87 3.69 -6.64
C LEU A 42 -3.30 2.27 -6.60
N ASP A 43 -3.70 1.46 -7.56
CA ASP A 43 -3.26 0.07 -7.71
C ASP A 43 -2.17 0.02 -8.76
N PRO A 44 -0.92 -0.36 -8.39
CA PRO A 44 0.16 -0.41 -9.37
C PRO A 44 -0.08 -1.46 -10.46
N MET A 45 -0.92 -2.44 -10.18
CA MET A 45 -1.24 -3.48 -11.16
C MET A 45 -2.18 -3.02 -12.27
N ARG A 46 -2.68 -1.77 -12.20
CA ARG A 46 -3.41 -1.19 -13.32
C ARG A 46 -2.50 -0.99 -14.53
N ARG A 47 -1.19 -0.97 -14.31
CA ARG A 47 -0.17 -0.97 -15.37
C ARG A 47 0.21 -2.42 -15.66
N GLN A 48 0.47 -2.73 -16.91
CA GLN A 48 0.66 -4.13 -17.31
C GLN A 48 2.14 -4.43 -17.54
N PHE A 49 2.90 -4.45 -16.45
CA PHE A 49 4.34 -4.73 -16.50
C PHE A 49 4.72 -6.09 -15.93
N VAL A 50 3.75 -6.90 -15.48
CA VAL A 50 4.03 -8.14 -14.74
C VAL A 50 4.98 -9.06 -15.51
N ASP A 51 4.76 -9.22 -16.83
CA ASP A 51 5.58 -10.10 -17.66
C ASP A 51 6.82 -9.41 -18.23
N ARG A 52 7.07 -8.16 -17.88
CA ARG A 52 8.17 -7.37 -18.44
C ARG A 52 8.93 -6.62 -17.35
N GLN A 53 9.01 -7.19 -16.16
CA GLN A 53 9.56 -6.50 -14.97
C GLN A 53 11.01 -6.03 -15.20
N VAL A 54 11.86 -6.89 -15.78
CA VAL A 54 13.27 -6.55 -15.97
C VAL A 54 13.43 -5.50 -17.08
N ASP A 55 12.72 -5.69 -18.20
CA ASP A 55 12.86 -4.81 -19.36
C ASP A 55 12.27 -3.42 -19.14
N SER A 56 11.33 -3.31 -18.18
CA SER A 56 10.61 -2.07 -17.90
C SER A 56 10.99 -1.46 -16.55
N ALA A 57 12.17 -1.81 -16.04
CA ALA A 57 12.57 -1.40 -14.67
C ALA A 57 12.45 0.11 -14.42
N ASN A 58 12.95 0.94 -15.32
CA ASN A 58 12.88 2.39 -15.16
C ASN A 58 11.43 2.88 -15.06
N GLU A 59 10.60 2.39 -15.99
CA GLU A 59 9.20 2.80 -16.02
C GLU A 59 8.44 2.35 -14.78
N ILE A 60 8.64 1.09 -14.37
CA ILE A 60 7.99 0.53 -13.19
C ILE A 60 8.34 1.36 -11.95
N VAL A 61 9.61 1.58 -11.73
CA VAL A 61 10.07 2.30 -10.54
C VAL A 61 9.56 3.74 -10.53
N GLU A 62 9.69 4.45 -11.65
CA GLU A 62 9.24 5.84 -11.72
C GLU A 62 7.73 5.97 -11.53
N PHE A 63 6.94 5.08 -12.12
CA PHE A 63 5.49 5.11 -11.93
C PHE A 63 5.10 4.78 -10.50
N ASP A 64 5.75 3.79 -9.89
CA ASP A 64 5.45 3.42 -8.50
C ASP A 64 5.83 4.55 -7.54
N LEU A 65 6.99 5.17 -7.73
CA LEU A 65 7.40 6.30 -6.90
C LEU A 65 6.46 7.49 -7.06
N GLN A 66 5.95 7.71 -8.29
CA GLN A 66 4.97 8.77 -8.50
C GLN A 66 3.67 8.48 -7.75
N ASP A 67 3.22 7.23 -7.76
CA ASP A 67 2.04 6.84 -7.00
C ASP A 67 2.23 7.08 -5.50
N VAL A 68 3.42 6.77 -4.98
CA VAL A 68 3.74 7.07 -3.57
C VAL A 68 3.66 8.57 -3.31
N ARG A 69 4.21 9.38 -4.21
CA ARG A 69 4.17 10.84 -4.05
C ARG A 69 2.73 11.37 -4.07
N ASP A 70 1.89 10.79 -4.92
CA ASP A 70 0.49 11.22 -5.07
C ASP A 70 -0.42 10.74 -3.94
N ALA A 71 0.00 9.72 -3.20
CA ALA A 71 -0.80 9.15 -2.12
C ALA A 71 -0.64 9.94 -0.82
N ASP A 72 -1.65 9.84 0.03
CA ASP A 72 -1.60 10.35 1.40
C ASP A 72 -1.23 9.22 2.36
N ILE A 73 -1.66 8.01 2.03
CA ILE A 73 -1.49 6.81 2.87
C ILE A 73 -1.00 5.69 1.97
N ILE A 74 -0.06 4.90 2.48
CA ILE A 74 0.40 3.70 1.82
C ILE A 74 -0.15 2.50 2.59
N LEU A 75 -0.94 1.67 1.94
CA LEU A 75 -1.43 0.42 2.51
C LEU A 75 -0.52 -0.70 2.03
N VAL A 76 0.16 -1.36 2.95
CA VAL A 76 1.23 -2.30 2.63
C VAL A 76 0.84 -3.72 3.02
N ASN A 77 0.86 -4.62 2.03
CA ASN A 77 0.78 -6.05 2.28
C ASN A 77 2.21 -6.59 2.41
N TYR A 78 2.60 -6.95 3.64
CA TYR A 78 3.93 -7.49 3.88
C TYR A 78 3.83 -8.97 4.27
N ASN A 79 3.26 -9.77 3.37
CA ASN A 79 3.11 -11.22 3.58
C ASN A 79 4.42 -11.99 3.39
N LYS A 80 5.42 -11.35 2.81
CA LYS A 80 6.77 -11.90 2.64
C LYS A 80 7.75 -10.76 2.36
N PRO A 81 9.05 -10.98 2.56
CA PRO A 81 10.06 -9.97 2.20
C PRO A 81 9.96 -9.64 0.72
N SER A 82 10.03 -8.36 0.41
CA SER A 82 9.92 -7.85 -0.95
C SER A 82 10.78 -6.61 -1.08
N ILE A 83 11.68 -6.61 -2.06
CA ILE A 83 12.61 -5.49 -2.27
C ILE A 83 11.83 -4.23 -2.63
N GLY A 84 10.97 -4.32 -3.63
CA GLY A 84 10.21 -3.15 -4.08
C GLY A 84 9.32 -2.58 -3.00
N THR A 85 8.59 -3.45 -2.31
CA THR A 85 7.72 -3.03 -1.20
C THR A 85 8.52 -2.34 -0.11
N SER A 86 9.66 -2.90 0.27
CA SER A 86 10.51 -2.32 1.32
C SER A 86 11.03 -0.94 0.92
N MET A 87 11.43 -0.77 -0.33
CA MET A 87 11.90 0.53 -0.83
C MET A 87 10.78 1.55 -0.87
N GLU A 88 9.57 1.14 -1.26
CA GLU A 88 8.42 2.03 -1.27
C GLU A 88 8.05 2.48 0.15
N VAL A 89 8.09 1.57 1.11
CA VAL A 89 7.84 1.89 2.52
C VAL A 89 8.84 2.94 3.02
N PHE A 90 10.12 2.71 2.77
CA PHE A 90 11.15 3.64 3.17
C PHE A 90 10.96 5.01 2.52
N TYR A 91 10.77 5.02 1.21
CA TYR A 91 10.60 6.27 0.46
C TYR A 91 9.38 7.04 0.97
N ALA A 92 8.25 6.34 1.17
CA ALA A 92 7.03 6.97 1.63
C ALA A 92 7.20 7.62 3.01
N ALA A 93 7.72 6.85 3.96
CA ALA A 93 7.82 7.29 5.35
C ALA A 93 8.95 8.30 5.55
N TYR A 94 10.16 7.95 5.12
CA TYR A 94 11.35 8.73 5.42
C TYR A 94 11.51 9.93 4.49
N CYS A 95 11.28 9.73 3.21
CA CYS A 95 11.53 10.79 2.22
C CYS A 95 10.32 11.69 2.01
N LYS A 96 9.11 11.18 2.16
CA LYS A 96 7.88 11.92 1.83
C LYS A 96 6.93 12.12 3.00
N GLY A 97 7.24 11.59 4.17
CA GLY A 97 6.41 11.80 5.36
C GLY A 97 4.99 11.28 5.25
N LYS A 98 4.78 10.24 4.47
CA LYS A 98 3.45 9.65 4.30
C LYS A 98 3.14 8.70 5.47
N PHE A 99 1.85 8.48 5.71
CA PHE A 99 1.42 7.46 6.64
C PHE A 99 1.54 6.08 5.98
N VAL A 100 2.08 5.11 6.72
CA VAL A 100 2.30 3.76 6.21
C VAL A 100 1.58 2.79 7.11
N VAL A 101 0.52 2.17 6.61
CA VAL A 101 -0.28 1.20 7.34
C VAL A 101 0.02 -0.18 6.75
N THR A 102 0.65 -1.01 7.54
CA THR A 102 1.15 -2.32 7.11
C THR A 102 0.31 -3.43 7.73
N PHE A 103 -0.04 -4.45 6.94
CA PHE A 103 -0.57 -5.67 7.52
C PHE A 103 0.33 -6.85 7.15
N SER A 104 0.46 -7.78 8.09
CA SER A 104 1.35 -8.92 7.95
C SER A 104 0.82 -10.07 8.81
N PRO A 105 0.87 -11.32 8.31
CA PRO A 105 0.46 -12.47 9.11
C PRO A 105 1.48 -12.85 10.18
N PHE A 106 2.68 -12.25 10.14
CA PHE A 106 3.74 -12.61 11.07
C PHE A 106 3.59 -11.87 12.39
N PRO A 107 3.98 -12.51 13.52
CA PRO A 107 4.04 -11.79 14.79
C PRO A 107 4.94 -10.57 14.69
N PHE A 108 4.63 -9.54 15.47
CA PHE A 108 5.39 -8.29 15.46
C PHE A 108 6.89 -8.52 15.64
N GLU A 109 7.25 -9.46 16.52
CA GLU A 109 8.66 -9.77 16.84
C GLU A 109 9.41 -10.38 15.66
N GLU A 110 8.70 -10.91 14.67
CA GLU A 110 9.31 -11.52 13.50
C GLU A 110 9.34 -10.58 12.30
N CYS A 111 8.78 -9.37 12.43
CA CYS A 111 8.82 -8.39 11.37
C CYS A 111 10.22 -7.76 11.29
N SER A 112 10.64 -7.43 10.08
CA SER A 112 11.90 -6.73 9.88
C SER A 112 11.91 -5.41 10.66
N PRO A 113 13.00 -5.06 11.36
CA PRO A 113 13.08 -3.78 12.06
C PRO A 113 12.91 -2.58 11.12
N TRP A 114 13.24 -2.73 9.85
CA TRP A 114 13.03 -1.67 8.87
C TRP A 114 11.54 -1.43 8.62
N ILE A 115 10.77 -2.50 8.53
CA ILE A 115 9.31 -2.39 8.35
C ILE A 115 8.67 -1.83 9.62
N VAL A 116 9.11 -2.28 10.78
CA VAL A 116 8.61 -1.77 12.07
C VAL A 116 8.89 -0.27 12.20
N LYS A 117 10.11 0.14 11.89
CA LYS A 117 10.55 1.54 12.01
C LYS A 117 9.72 2.48 11.13
N PHE A 118 9.48 2.06 9.89
CA PHE A 118 8.86 2.94 8.89
C PHE A 118 7.37 2.74 8.70
N SER A 119 6.75 1.83 9.44
CA SER A 119 5.28 1.71 9.46
C SER A 119 4.69 2.58 10.55
N THR A 120 3.64 3.31 10.20
CA THR A 120 2.86 4.07 11.18
C THR A 120 2.14 3.11 12.11
N LYS A 121 1.63 2.00 11.55
CA LYS A 121 0.90 0.98 12.29
C LYS A 121 1.07 -0.35 11.56
N ILE A 122 1.23 -1.42 12.33
CA ILE A 122 1.27 -2.79 11.80
C ILE A 122 0.10 -3.57 12.40
N LEU A 123 -0.64 -4.25 11.53
CA LEU A 123 -1.88 -4.95 11.88
C LEU A 123 -1.83 -6.38 11.32
N PRO A 124 -2.60 -7.32 11.90
CA PRO A 124 -2.49 -8.72 11.48
C PRO A 124 -3.21 -9.08 10.19
N SER A 125 -4.15 -8.25 9.71
CA SER A 125 -4.93 -8.59 8.53
C SER A 125 -5.29 -7.36 7.71
N LEU A 126 -5.67 -7.60 6.45
CA LEU A 126 -6.18 -6.56 5.57
C LEU A 126 -7.40 -5.87 6.18
N GLU A 127 -8.32 -6.65 6.74
CA GLU A 127 -9.55 -6.11 7.32
C GLU A 127 -9.24 -5.16 8.47
N ASP A 128 -8.31 -5.54 9.33
CA ASP A 128 -7.90 -4.70 10.45
C ASP A 128 -7.22 -3.42 9.95
N ALA A 129 -6.39 -3.53 8.93
CA ALA A 129 -5.71 -2.38 8.33
C ALA A 129 -6.72 -1.42 7.72
N CYS A 130 -7.70 -1.93 6.99
CA CYS A 130 -8.73 -1.09 6.39
C CYS A 130 -9.59 -0.40 7.45
N ARG A 131 -9.90 -1.11 8.53
CA ARG A 131 -10.65 -0.51 9.65
C ARG A 131 -9.84 0.60 10.31
N TYR A 132 -8.55 0.36 10.52
CA TYR A 132 -7.66 1.37 11.08
C TYR A 132 -7.62 2.62 10.19
N ILE A 133 -7.50 2.43 8.88
CA ILE A 133 -7.47 3.55 7.93
C ILE A 133 -8.77 4.34 7.99
N ARG A 134 -9.91 3.66 7.95
CA ARG A 134 -11.21 4.34 8.04
C ARG A 134 -11.36 5.11 9.35
N ASN A 135 -10.96 4.52 10.47
CA ASN A 135 -11.12 5.14 11.77
C ASN A 135 -10.21 6.34 11.99
N ASN A 136 -9.06 6.38 11.34
CA ASN A 136 -8.06 7.42 11.56
C ASN A 136 -7.96 8.45 10.44
N PHE A 137 -8.38 8.11 9.24
CA PHE A 137 -8.22 8.97 8.06
C PHE A 137 -9.50 9.15 7.26
N GLY A 138 -10.59 8.54 7.67
CA GLY A 138 -11.87 8.68 6.99
C GLY A 138 -12.45 10.07 7.15
N PRO A 139 -13.50 10.39 6.38
CA PRO A 139 -14.11 11.73 6.41
C PRO A 139 -14.59 12.16 7.77
N SER A 140 -15.01 11.22 8.62
CA SER A 140 -15.49 11.53 9.96
C SER A 140 -14.39 11.99 10.90
N CYS A 141 -13.11 11.80 10.52
CA CYS A 141 -11.95 12.19 11.31
C CYS A 141 -11.32 13.48 10.81
N ALA A 142 -11.86 14.07 9.73
CA ALA A 142 -11.33 15.28 9.13
C ALA A 142 -11.86 16.50 9.86
N ASP A 143 -10.95 17.41 10.21
CA ASP A 143 -11.32 18.73 10.66
C ASP A 143 -10.17 19.68 10.75
#